data_51819c7c83fe829b89cebfc3377c1b3e
#
_entry.id   51819c7c83fe829b89cebfc3377c1b3e
#
_cell.length_a   1.000
_cell.length_b   1.000
_cell.length_c   1.000
_cell.angle_alpha   90.00
_cell.angle_beta   90.00
_cell.angle_gamma   90.00
#
_symmetry.space_group_name_H-M   'P 1'
#
loop_
_entity.id
_entity.type
_entity.pdbx_description
1 polymer ?
#
loop_
_entity_poly.entity_id
_entity_poly.type
_entity_poly.pdbx_seq_one_letter_code
_entity_poly.pdbx_strand_id
1 'polypeptide(L)'
;QESWVEKNAVNEIFSDLKKNADAIMKKGRHTISDLQEIQNYIIIALLGGIFISPRRSKDFCDFKIRNIDTKTDNYMDKNKFVFNSYKTAKTYGKQEVDIPIKLKNIIAKWIKINPTEYLLFDANMNKLSAVKLNQRLNKIFDGKKVGVNQLRHTYLTDKFADTIKKEKIIKDTMEDMGSSSDMLKTYVKKD
;
A
#
# COMPACT_ATOMS: atom_id res chain seq x y z
N GLN A 1 -12.82 -16.72 10.83
CA GLN A 1 -13.39 -15.58 10.06
C GLN A 1 -12.25 -14.67 9.65
N GLU A 2 -12.01 -14.59 8.36
CA GLU A 2 -11.09 -13.58 7.84
C GLU A 2 -11.65 -12.20 8.17
N SER A 3 -10.85 -11.36 8.81
CA SER A 3 -11.24 -9.99 9.10
C SER A 3 -11.28 -9.20 7.79
N TRP A 4 -12.47 -8.86 7.37
CA TRP A 4 -12.72 -8.09 6.16
C TRP A 4 -12.74 -6.60 6.48
N VAL A 5 -12.07 -5.82 5.64
CA VAL A 5 -12.10 -4.36 5.68
C VAL A 5 -12.64 -3.84 4.35
N GLU A 6 -13.72 -3.08 4.40
CA GLU A 6 -14.28 -2.45 3.22
C GLU A 6 -13.47 -1.20 2.83
N LYS A 7 -13.46 -0.88 1.55
CA LYS A 7 -12.79 0.32 1.02
C LYS A 7 -13.27 1.61 1.68
N ASN A 8 -14.58 1.73 1.95
CA ASN A 8 -15.13 2.92 2.61
C ASN A 8 -14.55 3.11 4.02
N ALA A 9 -14.36 2.02 4.77
CA ALA A 9 -13.73 2.07 6.09
C ALA A 9 -12.26 2.55 6.00
N VAL A 10 -11.52 2.11 5.00
CA VAL A 10 -10.14 2.57 4.74
C VAL A 10 -10.13 4.06 4.44
N ASN A 11 -11.03 4.54 3.60
CA ASN A 11 -11.14 5.97 3.25
C ASN A 11 -11.50 6.85 4.46
N GLU A 12 -12.39 6.41 5.32
CA GLU A 12 -12.75 7.10 6.56
C GLU A 12 -11.56 7.20 7.52
N ILE A 13 -10.88 6.10 7.74
CA ILE A 13 -9.66 6.06 8.56
C ILE A 13 -8.59 6.97 7.99
N PHE A 14 -8.37 6.96 6.69
CA PHE A 14 -7.42 7.85 6.03
C PHE A 14 -7.77 9.33 6.29
N SER A 15 -9.03 9.71 6.15
CA SER A 15 -9.51 11.05 6.41
C SER A 15 -9.28 11.50 7.86
N ASP A 16 -9.57 10.63 8.82
CA ASP A 16 -9.36 10.89 10.25
C ASP A 16 -7.88 11.01 10.60
N LEU A 17 -7.05 10.13 10.06
CA LEU A 17 -5.60 10.17 10.24
C LEU A 17 -4.98 11.43 9.63
N LYS A 18 -5.49 11.88 8.49
CA LYS A 18 -5.07 13.13 7.85
C LYS A 18 -5.33 14.33 8.76
N LYS A 19 -6.53 14.44 9.31
CA LYS A 19 -6.90 15.52 10.23
C LYS A 19 -5.98 15.55 11.44
N ASN A 20 -5.74 14.39 12.05
CA ASN A 20 -4.86 14.26 13.22
C ASN A 20 -3.41 14.61 12.87
N ALA A 21 -2.89 14.09 11.77
CA ALA A 21 -1.54 14.39 11.29
C ALA A 21 -1.36 15.88 10.99
N ASP A 22 -2.29 16.51 10.30
CA ASP A 22 -2.23 17.93 9.98
C ASP A 22 -2.22 18.80 11.27
N ALA A 23 -3.00 18.41 12.28
CA ALA A 23 -3.02 19.09 13.58
C ALA A 23 -1.67 18.98 14.29
N ILE A 24 -1.05 17.80 14.29
CA ILE A 24 0.25 17.57 14.91
C ILE A 24 1.36 18.31 14.13
N MET A 25 1.32 18.27 12.81
CA MET A 25 2.34 18.93 11.97
C MET A 25 2.39 20.47 12.15
N LYS A 26 1.29 21.08 12.63
CA LYS A 26 1.27 22.52 12.94
C LYS A 26 2.09 22.88 14.18
N LYS A 27 2.44 21.93 15.02
CA LYS A 27 3.33 22.15 16.16
C LYS A 27 4.75 22.44 15.63
N GLY A 28 5.46 23.37 16.25
CA GLY A 28 6.83 23.73 15.85
C GLY A 28 7.88 22.67 16.18
N ARG A 29 7.59 21.77 17.12
CA ARG A 29 8.46 20.64 17.50
C ARG A 29 7.63 19.39 17.61
N HIS A 30 8.23 18.25 17.23
CA HIS A 30 7.60 16.94 17.27
C HIS A 30 8.36 16.00 18.17
N THR A 31 7.65 15.35 19.10
CA THR A 31 8.16 14.22 19.86
C THR A 31 8.18 12.97 18.97
N ILE A 32 8.88 11.92 19.41
CA ILE A 32 8.83 10.62 18.71
C ILE A 32 7.39 10.10 18.66
N SER A 33 6.62 10.26 19.74
CA SER A 33 5.20 9.91 19.78
C SER A 33 4.39 10.66 18.73
N ASP A 34 4.62 11.96 18.57
CA ASP A 34 3.98 12.76 17.51
C ASP A 34 4.31 12.21 16.12
N LEU A 35 5.58 11.89 15.88
CA LEU A 35 6.01 11.32 14.59
C LEU A 35 5.39 9.95 14.32
N GLN A 36 5.24 9.11 15.35
CA GLN A 36 4.58 7.82 15.22
C GLN A 36 3.08 7.97 14.88
N GLU A 37 2.41 8.97 15.41
CA GLU A 37 1.01 9.26 15.04
C GLU A 37 0.89 9.79 13.60
N ILE A 38 1.76 10.70 13.19
CA ILE A 38 1.83 11.16 11.79
C ILE A 38 2.11 9.97 10.86
N GLN A 39 2.97 9.06 11.27
CA GLN A 39 3.32 7.88 10.49
C GLN A 39 2.12 6.96 10.20
N ASN A 40 1.12 6.91 11.08
CA ASN A 40 -0.11 6.19 10.79
C ASN A 40 -0.79 6.69 9.51
N TYR A 41 -0.82 8.00 9.32
CA TYR A 41 -1.30 8.63 8.09
C TYR A 41 -0.44 8.25 6.88
N ILE A 42 0.88 8.26 7.02
CA ILE A 42 1.81 7.86 5.94
C ILE A 42 1.60 6.40 5.55
N ILE A 43 1.45 5.51 6.52
CA ILE A 43 1.22 4.08 6.28
C ILE A 43 -0.04 3.86 5.44
N ILE A 44 -1.15 4.50 5.78
CA ILE A 44 -2.40 4.36 5.02
C ILE A 44 -2.31 5.05 3.66
N ALA A 45 -1.61 6.17 3.56
CA ALA A 45 -1.34 6.81 2.26
C ALA A 45 -0.61 5.86 1.28
N LEU A 46 0.32 5.05 1.79
CA LEU A 46 1.10 4.10 0.99
C LEU A 46 0.37 2.77 0.72
N LEU A 47 -0.34 2.25 1.72
CA LEU A 47 -0.86 0.88 1.73
C LEU A 47 -2.38 0.77 1.65
N GLY A 48 -3.10 1.87 1.75
CA GLY A 48 -4.56 1.88 1.72
C GLY A 48 -5.19 1.70 0.33
N GLY A 49 -4.39 1.69 -0.73
CA GLY A 49 -4.90 1.61 -2.09
C GLY A 49 -5.58 2.88 -2.59
N ILE A 50 -5.32 4.02 -1.96
CA ILE A 50 -5.93 5.32 -2.29
C ILE A 50 -5.21 5.98 -3.46
N PHE A 51 -3.89 5.98 -3.45
CA PHE A 51 -3.05 6.65 -4.45
C PHE A 51 -2.35 5.69 -5.40
N ILE A 52 -1.90 4.56 -4.88
CA ILE A 52 -1.15 3.53 -5.61
C ILE A 52 -1.66 2.15 -5.20
N SER A 53 -1.40 1.15 -6.03
CA SER A 53 -1.64 -0.25 -5.68
C SER A 53 -0.80 -0.65 -4.47
N PRO A 54 -1.39 -1.25 -3.42
CA PRO A 54 -0.67 -1.56 -2.20
C PRO A 54 0.34 -2.71 -2.43
N ARG A 55 1.59 -2.44 -2.05
CA ARG A 55 2.69 -3.40 -2.12
C ARG A 55 2.78 -4.23 -0.84
N ARG A 56 3.67 -5.21 -0.82
CA ARG A 56 3.93 -6.02 0.38
C ARG A 56 4.64 -5.21 1.46
N SER A 57 4.51 -5.65 2.71
CA SER A 57 5.06 -4.96 3.89
C SER A 57 6.53 -4.63 3.75
N LYS A 58 7.34 -5.60 3.32
CA LYS A 58 8.79 -5.47 3.21
C LYS A 58 9.20 -4.34 2.28
N ASP A 59 8.47 -4.08 1.21
CA ASP A 59 8.84 -3.13 0.19
C ASP A 59 9.01 -1.72 0.76
N PHE A 60 8.10 -1.28 1.63
CA PHE A 60 8.21 0.02 2.29
C PHE A 60 8.97 -0.02 3.62
N CYS A 61 9.03 -1.16 4.32
CA CYS A 61 9.87 -1.33 5.50
C CYS A 61 11.36 -1.24 5.15
N ASP A 62 11.76 -1.71 3.98
CA ASP A 62 13.15 -1.61 3.47
C ASP A 62 13.42 -0.31 2.70
N PHE A 63 12.47 0.60 2.67
CA PHE A 63 12.57 1.84 1.89
C PHE A 63 13.39 2.90 2.62
N LYS A 64 14.38 3.46 1.94
CA LYS A 64 15.30 4.46 2.50
C LYS A 64 15.05 5.85 1.92
N ILE A 65 15.21 6.84 2.75
CA ILE A 65 15.07 8.26 2.40
C ILE A 65 16.38 9.04 2.51
N ARG A 66 17.43 8.45 3.13
CA ARG A 66 18.79 8.99 3.25
C ARG A 66 19.80 7.87 3.19
N ASN A 67 21.05 8.20 2.85
CA ASN A 67 22.16 7.22 2.71
C ASN A 67 21.77 6.05 1.79
N ILE A 68 21.26 6.39 0.63
CA ILE A 68 20.67 5.44 -0.30
C ILE A 68 21.75 4.81 -1.16
N ASP A 69 21.77 3.47 -1.23
CA ASP A 69 22.46 2.71 -2.28
C ASP A 69 21.45 2.44 -3.40
N THR A 70 21.59 3.15 -4.51
CA THR A 70 20.64 3.08 -5.63
C THR A 70 20.60 1.73 -6.34
N LYS A 71 21.58 0.85 -6.07
CA LYS A 71 21.64 -0.50 -6.65
C LYS A 71 20.85 -1.53 -5.87
N THR A 72 20.73 -1.34 -4.55
CA THR A 72 20.18 -2.36 -3.64
C THR A 72 18.98 -1.90 -2.84
N ASP A 73 18.87 -0.60 -2.57
CA ASP A 73 17.80 -0.06 -1.73
C ASP A 73 16.51 0.23 -2.52
N ASN A 74 15.42 0.27 -1.80
CA ASN A 74 14.17 0.87 -2.26
C ASN A 74 14.21 2.36 -1.89
N TYR A 75 13.86 3.23 -2.81
CA TYR A 75 13.99 4.67 -2.61
C TYR A 75 13.07 5.47 -3.55
N MET A 76 12.97 6.76 -3.29
CA MET A 76 12.25 7.69 -4.16
C MET A 76 13.24 8.43 -5.07
N ASP A 77 12.99 8.38 -6.38
CA ASP A 77 13.71 9.15 -7.39
C ASP A 77 12.72 10.07 -8.13
N LYS A 78 12.80 11.37 -7.83
CA LYS A 78 11.89 12.38 -8.40
C LYS A 78 10.42 12.00 -8.17
N ASN A 79 9.72 11.61 -9.22
CA ASN A 79 8.29 11.28 -9.20
C ASN A 79 8.02 9.77 -9.16
N LYS A 80 9.02 8.96 -8.83
CA LYS A 80 8.91 7.50 -8.84
C LYS A 80 9.40 6.89 -7.55
N PHE A 81 8.71 5.83 -7.11
CA PHE A 81 9.27 4.87 -6.18
C PHE A 81 10.07 3.82 -6.96
N VAL A 82 11.29 3.57 -6.53
CA VAL A 82 12.18 2.56 -7.11
C VAL A 82 12.30 1.40 -6.11
N PHE A 83 11.99 0.19 -6.57
CA PHE A 83 12.07 -1.02 -5.75
C PHE A 83 13.12 -1.96 -6.32
N ASN A 84 14.22 -2.13 -5.60
CA ASN A 84 15.28 -3.10 -5.90
C ASN A 84 15.14 -4.35 -5.01
N SER A 85 14.63 -4.19 -3.79
CA SER A 85 14.48 -5.24 -2.79
C SER A 85 13.00 -5.52 -2.52
N TYR A 86 12.48 -6.61 -3.09
CA TYR A 86 11.14 -7.09 -2.88
C TYR A 86 11.06 -8.59 -3.20
N LYS A 87 9.95 -9.25 -2.84
CA LYS A 87 9.84 -10.72 -2.86
C LYS A 87 10.23 -11.36 -4.20
N THR A 88 9.81 -10.78 -5.31
CA THR A 88 10.02 -11.33 -6.66
C THR A 88 11.07 -10.57 -7.47
N ALA A 89 11.96 -9.83 -6.82
CA ALA A 89 12.98 -9.01 -7.47
C ALA A 89 13.93 -9.82 -8.36
N LYS A 90 14.25 -11.06 -7.97
CA LYS A 90 15.10 -11.95 -8.77
C LYS A 90 14.49 -12.29 -10.13
N THR A 91 13.16 -12.33 -10.21
CA THR A 91 12.42 -12.64 -11.45
C THR A 91 12.21 -11.42 -12.31
N TYR A 92 11.80 -10.29 -11.70
CA TYR A 92 11.36 -9.10 -12.43
C TYR A 92 12.37 -7.95 -12.44
N GLY A 93 13.43 -8.02 -11.62
CA GLY A 93 14.42 -6.96 -11.50
C GLY A 93 13.88 -5.69 -10.86
N LYS A 94 14.56 -4.58 -11.09
CA LYS A 94 14.16 -3.26 -10.60
C LYS A 94 12.77 -2.88 -11.11
N GLN A 95 11.88 -2.46 -10.20
CA GLN A 95 10.56 -1.93 -10.53
C GLN A 95 10.48 -0.45 -10.18
N GLU A 96 9.77 0.30 -11.01
CA GLU A 96 9.47 1.71 -10.81
C GLU A 96 7.97 1.92 -10.77
N VAL A 97 7.50 2.73 -9.83
CA VAL A 97 6.09 3.07 -9.66
C VAL A 97 5.95 4.59 -9.69
N ASP A 98 5.13 5.10 -10.60
CA ASP A 98 4.82 6.53 -10.67
C ASP A 98 4.07 6.98 -9.40
N ILE A 99 4.47 8.13 -8.86
CA ILE A 99 3.89 8.67 -7.65
C ILE A 99 2.91 9.79 -8.05
N PRO A 100 1.59 9.65 -7.76
CA PRO A 100 0.65 10.75 -7.93
C PRO A 100 1.09 11.98 -7.12
N ILE A 101 0.84 13.17 -7.66
CA ILE A 101 1.31 14.43 -7.06
C ILE A 101 0.86 14.61 -5.60
N LYS A 102 -0.35 14.20 -5.27
CA LYS A 102 -0.86 14.28 -3.89
C LYS A 102 -0.04 13.42 -2.94
N LEU A 103 0.26 12.19 -3.33
CA LEU A 103 1.10 11.29 -2.53
C LEU A 103 2.54 11.82 -2.42
N LYS A 104 3.09 12.32 -3.51
CA LYS A 104 4.43 12.94 -3.51
C LYS A 104 4.53 14.07 -2.50
N ASN A 105 3.52 14.93 -2.44
CA ASN A 105 3.49 16.05 -1.50
C ASN A 105 3.40 15.58 -0.03
N ILE A 106 2.61 14.53 0.23
CA ILE A 106 2.53 13.90 1.56
C ILE A 106 3.90 13.37 1.97
N ILE A 107 4.54 12.59 1.11
CA ILE A 107 5.84 11.99 1.40
C ILE A 107 6.94 13.04 1.54
N ALA A 108 6.94 14.10 0.71
CA ALA A 108 7.91 15.18 0.82
C ALA A 108 7.84 15.89 2.18
N LYS A 109 6.64 16.17 2.68
CA LYS A 109 6.44 16.74 4.02
C LYS A 109 6.91 15.80 5.13
N TRP A 110 6.62 14.51 4.99
CA TRP A 110 7.05 13.48 5.93
C TRP A 110 8.58 13.36 5.99
N ILE A 111 9.25 13.35 4.86
CA ILE A 111 10.72 13.27 4.79
C ILE A 111 11.37 14.46 5.53
N LYS A 112 10.81 15.66 5.44
CA LYS A 112 11.35 16.84 6.12
C LYS A 112 11.37 16.71 7.64
N ILE A 113 10.40 16.02 8.23
CA ILE A 113 10.29 15.86 9.69
C ILE A 113 10.77 14.50 10.18
N ASN A 114 11.00 13.54 9.30
CA ASN A 114 11.50 12.21 9.64
C ASN A 114 13.01 12.28 9.94
N PRO A 115 13.45 11.98 11.19
CA PRO A 115 14.86 12.11 11.56
C PRO A 115 15.72 10.90 11.19
N THR A 116 15.15 9.86 10.57
CA THR A 116 15.84 8.60 10.29
C THR A 116 16.24 8.47 8.83
N GLU A 117 16.95 7.39 8.49
CA GLU A 117 17.27 7.01 7.12
C GLU A 117 16.12 6.25 6.43
N TYR A 118 15.14 5.81 7.19
CA TYR A 118 14.06 4.93 6.73
C TYR A 118 12.76 5.70 6.53
N LEU A 119 12.01 5.33 5.51
CA LEU A 119 10.68 5.89 5.28
C LEU A 119 9.76 5.64 6.47
N LEU A 120 9.80 4.42 7.01
CA LEU A 120 9.03 4.01 8.18
C LEU A 120 9.98 3.55 9.29
N PHE A 121 9.71 4.00 10.53
CA PHE A 121 10.55 3.68 11.67
C PHE A 121 9.71 3.40 12.92
N ASP A 122 10.31 2.68 13.88
CA ASP A 122 9.66 2.35 15.15
C ASP A 122 9.93 3.41 16.23
N ALA A 123 9.35 3.23 17.41
CA ALA A 123 9.50 4.16 18.54
C ALA A 123 10.96 4.31 19.03
N ASN A 124 11.83 3.39 18.68
CA ASN A 124 13.27 3.43 18.97
C ASN A 124 14.09 4.04 17.83
N MET A 125 13.43 4.59 16.80
CA MET A 125 14.05 5.17 15.61
C MET A 125 14.81 4.15 14.74
N ASN A 126 14.51 2.88 14.89
CA ASN A 126 14.99 1.81 14.02
C ASN A 126 14.02 1.57 12.86
N LYS A 127 14.53 0.94 11.80
CA LYS A 127 13.69 0.50 10.69
C LYS A 127 12.46 -0.26 11.19
N LEU A 128 11.28 0.12 10.72
CA LEU A 128 10.04 -0.58 11.06
C LEU A 128 10.04 -1.98 10.44
N SER A 129 9.86 -3.01 11.27
CA SER A 129 9.75 -4.39 10.78
C SER A 129 8.35 -4.67 10.20
N ALA A 130 8.25 -5.67 9.34
CA ALA A 130 6.95 -6.11 8.80
C ALA A 130 5.98 -6.53 9.91
N VAL A 131 6.47 -7.19 10.97
CA VAL A 131 5.66 -7.57 12.14
C VAL A 131 5.10 -6.33 12.83
N LYS A 132 5.96 -5.35 13.12
CA LYS A 132 5.53 -4.09 13.77
C LYS A 132 4.59 -3.27 12.87
N LEU A 133 4.80 -3.28 11.56
CA LEU A 133 3.88 -2.63 10.62
C LEU A 133 2.48 -3.24 10.71
N ASN A 134 2.35 -4.56 10.69
CA ASN A 134 1.06 -5.23 10.81
C ASN A 134 0.42 -5.00 12.20
N GLN A 135 1.20 -4.99 13.27
CA GLN A 135 0.71 -4.61 14.60
C GLN A 135 0.18 -3.17 14.63
N ARG A 136 0.84 -2.26 13.97
CA ARG A 136 0.41 -0.87 13.84
C ARG A 136 -0.91 -0.77 13.07
N LEU A 137 -1.04 -1.50 11.97
CA LEU A 137 -2.29 -1.57 11.19
C LEU A 137 -3.44 -2.13 12.04
N ASN A 138 -3.21 -3.16 12.83
CA ASN A 138 -4.23 -3.68 13.75
C ASN A 138 -4.74 -2.58 14.70
N LYS A 139 -3.85 -1.76 15.24
CA LYS A 139 -4.23 -0.63 16.11
C LYS A 139 -4.98 0.46 15.35
N ILE A 140 -4.54 0.79 14.15
CA ILE A 140 -5.21 1.79 13.29
C ILE A 140 -6.67 1.35 13.02
N PHE A 141 -6.92 0.06 12.84
CA PHE A 141 -8.24 -0.52 12.60
C PHE A 141 -8.93 -1.05 13.87
N ASP A 142 -8.69 -0.41 15.00
CA ASP A 142 -9.36 -0.66 16.29
C ASP A 142 -9.24 -2.10 16.79
N GLY A 143 -8.06 -2.69 16.66
CA GLY A 143 -7.77 -4.05 17.13
C GLY A 143 -8.28 -5.16 16.24
N LYS A 144 -8.86 -4.83 15.08
CA LYS A 144 -9.19 -5.83 14.06
C LYS A 144 -7.91 -6.41 13.47
N LYS A 145 -7.95 -7.67 13.07
CA LYS A 145 -6.80 -8.34 12.43
C LYS A 145 -6.63 -7.88 10.98
N VAL A 146 -6.32 -6.62 10.78
CA VAL A 146 -6.08 -6.01 9.47
C VAL A 146 -4.58 -5.80 9.31
N GLY A 147 -3.98 -6.57 8.43
CA GLY A 147 -2.59 -6.38 8.02
C GLY A 147 -2.50 -5.94 6.56
N VAL A 148 -1.29 -5.90 6.04
CA VAL A 148 -1.03 -5.50 4.65
C VAL A 148 -1.77 -6.42 3.65
N ASN A 149 -1.83 -7.72 3.91
CA ASN A 149 -2.52 -8.64 3.03
C ASN A 149 -4.01 -8.35 2.92
N GLN A 150 -4.68 -8.01 4.02
CA GLN A 150 -6.10 -7.66 3.99
C GLN A 150 -6.34 -6.37 3.20
N LEU A 151 -5.48 -5.38 3.32
CA LEU A 151 -5.55 -4.16 2.51
C LEU A 151 -5.37 -4.47 1.01
N ARG A 152 -4.46 -5.37 0.66
CA ARG A 152 -4.27 -5.82 -0.72
C ARG A 152 -5.48 -6.58 -1.25
N HIS A 153 -6.08 -7.45 -0.45
CA HIS A 153 -7.34 -8.14 -0.80
C HIS A 153 -8.48 -7.14 -1.03
N THR A 154 -8.65 -6.19 -0.15
CA THR A 154 -9.68 -5.14 -0.27
C THR A 154 -9.50 -4.35 -1.56
N TYR A 155 -8.29 -3.94 -1.87
CA TYR A 155 -7.97 -3.20 -3.09
C TYR A 155 -8.32 -4.00 -4.35
N LEU A 156 -7.88 -5.26 -4.42
CA LEU A 156 -8.12 -6.11 -5.59
C LEU A 156 -9.60 -6.45 -5.74
N THR A 157 -10.29 -6.73 -4.65
CA THR A 157 -11.72 -7.03 -4.65
C THR A 157 -12.53 -5.84 -5.15
N ASP A 158 -12.25 -4.64 -4.64
CA ASP A 158 -12.94 -3.42 -5.08
C ASP A 158 -12.66 -3.13 -6.57
N LYS A 159 -11.41 -3.21 -6.98
CA LYS A 159 -10.99 -2.89 -8.35
C LYS A 159 -11.54 -3.87 -9.39
N PHE A 160 -11.59 -5.16 -9.05
CA PHE A 160 -11.90 -6.24 -9.99
C PHE A 160 -13.20 -7.00 -9.70
N ALA A 161 -14.06 -6.51 -8.78
CA ALA A 161 -15.31 -7.18 -8.43
C ALA A 161 -16.20 -7.45 -9.65
N ASP A 162 -16.34 -6.48 -10.52
CA ASP A 162 -17.15 -6.61 -11.73
C ASP A 162 -16.52 -7.58 -12.74
N THR A 163 -15.21 -7.57 -12.86
CA THR A 163 -14.45 -8.49 -13.72
C THR A 163 -14.63 -9.93 -13.25
N ILE A 164 -14.54 -10.17 -11.95
CA ILE A 164 -14.72 -11.51 -11.35
C ILE A 164 -16.15 -12.02 -11.61
N LYS A 165 -17.16 -11.16 -11.45
CA LYS A 165 -18.56 -11.51 -11.78
C LYS A 165 -18.72 -11.86 -13.24
N LYS A 166 -18.12 -11.09 -14.15
CA LYS A 166 -18.14 -11.36 -15.59
C LYS A 166 -17.44 -12.68 -15.93
N GLU A 167 -16.30 -12.97 -15.34
CA GLU A 167 -15.59 -14.24 -15.51
C GLU A 167 -16.44 -15.42 -15.08
N LYS A 168 -17.14 -15.30 -13.94
CA LYS A 168 -18.06 -16.35 -13.47
C LYS A 168 -19.20 -16.58 -14.45
N ILE A 169 -19.82 -15.52 -14.95
CA ILE A 169 -20.89 -15.61 -15.95
C ILE A 169 -20.37 -16.30 -17.21
N ILE A 170 -19.19 -15.93 -17.67
CA ILE A 170 -18.54 -16.56 -18.84
C ILE A 170 -18.37 -18.07 -18.60
N LYS A 171 -17.80 -18.44 -17.46
CA LYS A 171 -17.57 -19.84 -17.11
C LYS A 171 -18.87 -20.64 -17.09
N ASP A 172 -19.88 -20.14 -16.37
CA ASP A 172 -21.18 -20.83 -16.25
C ASP A 172 -21.88 -20.94 -17.62
N THR A 173 -21.83 -19.88 -18.42
CA THR A 173 -22.41 -19.88 -19.78
C THR A 173 -21.69 -20.87 -20.69
N MET A 174 -20.37 -20.93 -20.67
CA MET A 174 -19.60 -21.86 -21.51
C MET A 174 -19.82 -23.31 -21.07
N GLU A 175 -19.93 -23.58 -19.77
CA GLU A 175 -20.29 -24.89 -19.25
C GLU A 175 -21.68 -25.33 -19.70
N ASP A 176 -22.69 -24.43 -19.66
CA ASP A 176 -24.03 -24.69 -20.17
C ASP A 176 -24.03 -24.99 -21.68
N MET A 177 -23.10 -24.44 -22.41
CA MET A 177 -22.90 -24.72 -23.85
C MET A 177 -22.11 -26.03 -24.09
N GLY A 178 -21.64 -26.70 -23.06
CA GLY A 178 -20.78 -27.88 -23.17
C GLY A 178 -19.34 -27.57 -23.55
N SER A 179 -18.88 -26.34 -23.30
CA SER A 179 -17.53 -25.86 -23.64
C SER A 179 -16.80 -25.36 -22.37
N SER A 180 -15.47 -25.22 -22.45
CA SER A 180 -14.69 -24.60 -21.41
C SER A 180 -14.56 -23.09 -21.64
N SER A 181 -14.30 -22.32 -20.56
CA SER A 181 -14.09 -20.87 -20.63
C SER A 181 -12.89 -20.47 -21.50
N ASP A 182 -11.91 -21.38 -21.64
CA ASP A 182 -10.73 -21.15 -22.49
C ASP A 182 -11.08 -21.06 -23.98
N MET A 183 -12.24 -21.59 -24.38
CA MET A 183 -12.72 -21.56 -25.76
C MET A 183 -13.42 -20.26 -26.12
N LEU A 184 -13.64 -19.34 -25.18
CA LEU A 184 -14.37 -18.09 -25.43
C LEU A 184 -13.77 -17.29 -26.58
N LYS A 185 -12.46 -17.13 -26.62
CA LYS A 185 -11.74 -16.39 -27.68
C LYS A 185 -11.93 -16.98 -29.07
N THR A 186 -12.25 -18.25 -29.15
CA THR A 186 -12.50 -18.96 -30.42
C THR A 186 -13.87 -18.59 -30.99
N TYR A 187 -14.88 -18.39 -30.15
CA TYR A 187 -16.25 -18.11 -30.55
C TYR A 187 -16.55 -16.63 -30.73
N VAL A 188 -15.87 -15.74 -30.01
CA VAL A 188 -16.10 -14.31 -30.10
C VAL A 188 -15.36 -13.73 -31.29
N LYS A 189 -16.10 -13.11 -32.22
CA LYS A 189 -15.50 -12.39 -33.37
C LYS A 189 -14.75 -11.17 -32.83
N LYS A 190 -13.54 -10.98 -33.33
CA LYS A 190 -12.80 -9.74 -33.12
C LYS A 190 -13.29 -8.73 -34.17
N ASP A 191 -13.76 -7.61 -33.69
CA ASP A 191 -14.00 -6.44 -34.55
C ASP A 191 -12.66 -5.82 -34.98
#